data_b47c9ee371e51d350ab28c8e043a702b
#
_entry.id   b47c9ee371e51d350ab28c8e043a702b
#
_cell.length_a   1.000
_cell.length_b   1.000
_cell.length_c   1.000
_cell.angle_alpha   90.00
_cell.angle_beta   90.00
_cell.angle_gamma   90.00
#
_symmetry.space_group_name_H-M   'P 1'
#
loop_
_entity.id
_entity.type
_entity.pdbx_description
1 polymer ?
#
loop_
_entity_poly.entity_id
_entity_poly.type
_entity_poly.pdbx_seq_one_letter_code
_entity_poly.pdbx_strand_id
1 'polypeptide(L)'
;MVEKREIFGMDLLLLLLYAPGKSNKMNEPVIGMTRLQKELFLIQKLLQDKGIKYKYPFMPFNLGPFSKDLCRDIEWLKHENVIKEKIVESRYKGICRIYKLTKKGLRRATQLLTNHKIVNEIYPLIKEVKKQYNDMDIVSLVELTHNLFPEYVKKLTG
;
A
#
# COMPACT_ATOMS: atom_id res chain seq x y z
N MET A 1 -12.36 -7.90 -28.70
CA MET A 1 -11.48 -6.96 -27.99
C MET A 1 -11.31 -7.39 -26.55
N VAL A 2 -10.07 -7.61 -26.16
CA VAL A 2 -9.78 -7.91 -24.77
C VAL A 2 -9.72 -6.59 -23.99
N GLU A 3 -10.62 -6.40 -23.04
CA GLU A 3 -10.57 -5.26 -22.14
C GLU A 3 -9.26 -5.30 -21.37
N LYS A 4 -8.51 -4.19 -21.39
CA LYS A 4 -7.31 -4.07 -20.57
C LYS A 4 -7.72 -3.95 -19.11
N ARG A 5 -7.41 -4.98 -18.34
CA ARG A 5 -7.64 -5.00 -16.90
C ARG A 5 -6.40 -4.45 -16.22
N GLU A 6 -6.41 -3.14 -15.95
CA GLU A 6 -5.29 -2.49 -15.30
C GLU A 6 -5.77 -1.38 -14.37
N ILE A 7 -4.95 -1.08 -13.38
CA ILE A 7 -5.19 -0.01 -12.42
C ILE A 7 -3.87 0.73 -12.18
N PHE A 8 -3.94 2.05 -12.03
CA PHE A 8 -2.78 2.85 -11.71
C PHE A 8 -2.32 2.62 -10.27
N GLY A 9 -1.00 2.59 -10.05
CA GLY A 9 -0.44 2.43 -8.71
C GLY A 9 -0.95 3.49 -7.73
N MET A 10 -1.06 4.74 -8.20
CA MET A 10 -1.57 5.84 -7.37
C MET A 10 -3.01 5.59 -6.91
N ASP A 11 -3.85 5.01 -7.75
CA ASP A 11 -5.22 4.66 -7.38
C ASP A 11 -5.26 3.54 -6.34
N LEU A 12 -4.39 2.53 -6.48
CA LEU A 12 -4.23 1.47 -5.48
C LEU A 12 -3.81 2.05 -4.12
N LEU A 13 -2.88 3.00 -4.14
CA LEU A 13 -2.41 3.66 -2.92
C LEU A 13 -3.56 4.41 -2.23
N LEU A 14 -4.36 5.16 -2.98
CA LEU A 14 -5.51 5.88 -2.43
C LEU A 14 -6.54 4.93 -1.83
N LEU A 15 -6.83 3.83 -2.51
CA LEU A 15 -7.79 2.83 -2.03
C LEU A 15 -7.29 2.11 -0.79
N LEU A 16 -6.01 1.80 -0.71
CA LEU A 16 -5.42 1.19 0.49
C LEU A 16 -5.52 2.14 1.69
N LEU A 17 -5.17 3.40 1.50
CA LEU A 17 -5.26 4.37 2.59
C LEU A 17 -6.71 4.61 3.02
N TYR A 18 -7.64 4.61 2.05
CA TYR A 18 -9.07 4.78 2.33
C TYR A 18 -9.67 3.60 3.10
N ALA A 19 -9.22 2.39 2.81
CA ALA A 19 -9.82 1.16 3.33
C ALA A 19 -9.76 1.09 4.86
N PRO A 20 -10.77 0.43 5.49
CA PRO A 20 -10.68 0.10 6.91
C PRO A 20 -9.73 -1.08 7.11
N GLY A 21 -9.08 -1.10 8.27
CA GLY A 21 -8.40 -2.27 8.77
C GLY A 21 -9.24 -2.94 9.86
N LYS A 22 -8.59 -3.43 10.91
CA LYS A 22 -9.29 -4.08 12.04
C LYS A 22 -10.19 -3.14 12.83
N SER A 23 -9.94 -1.83 12.76
CA SER A 23 -10.79 -0.85 13.43
C SER A 23 -12.18 -0.74 12.80
N ASN A 24 -12.37 -1.22 11.58
CA ASN A 24 -13.58 -1.08 10.75
C ASN A 24 -13.91 0.38 10.43
N LYS A 25 -12.98 1.31 10.67
CA LYS A 25 -13.14 2.73 10.34
C LYS A 25 -12.40 3.04 9.04
N MET A 26 -13.06 3.78 8.15
CA MET A 26 -12.43 4.24 6.92
C MET A 26 -11.22 5.12 7.23
N ASN A 27 -10.27 5.15 6.30
CA ASN A 27 -9.06 5.95 6.42
C ASN A 27 -8.21 5.57 7.62
N GLU A 28 -8.19 4.27 7.96
CA GLU A 28 -7.33 3.79 9.03
C GLU A 28 -5.87 4.08 8.67
N PRO A 29 -5.09 4.72 9.56
CA PRO A 29 -3.71 5.09 9.23
C PRO A 29 -2.83 3.88 8.96
N VAL A 30 -1.88 4.03 8.04
CA VAL A 30 -0.81 3.05 7.82
C VAL A 30 0.46 3.59 8.49
N ILE A 31 1.02 2.81 9.38
CA ILE A 31 2.17 3.22 10.19
C ILE A 31 3.46 2.70 9.56
N GLY A 32 4.23 3.62 9.00
CA GLY A 32 5.55 3.36 8.44
C GLY A 32 5.55 3.05 6.95
N MET A 33 6.61 3.53 6.28
CA MET A 33 6.82 3.29 4.85
C MET A 33 7.01 1.81 4.54
N THR A 34 7.73 1.08 5.40
CA THR A 34 7.95 -0.35 5.21
C THR A 34 6.63 -1.12 5.15
N ARG A 35 5.71 -0.82 6.07
CA ARG A 35 4.39 -1.44 6.10
C ARG A 35 3.60 -1.11 4.83
N LEU A 36 3.59 0.15 4.45
CA LEU A 36 2.87 0.61 3.27
C LEU A 36 3.39 -0.09 2.00
N GLN A 37 4.70 -0.21 1.87
CA GLN A 37 5.34 -0.93 0.77
C GLN A 37 4.90 -2.40 0.73
N LYS A 38 4.91 -3.06 1.89
CA LYS A 38 4.54 -4.49 1.97
C LYS A 38 3.06 -4.72 1.66
N GLU A 39 2.18 -3.89 2.21
CA GLU A 39 0.74 -4.05 1.95
C GLU A 39 0.42 -3.86 0.47
N LEU A 40 0.99 -2.84 -0.18
CA LEU A 40 0.78 -2.63 -1.62
C LEU A 40 1.38 -3.77 -2.45
N PHE A 41 2.55 -4.27 -2.07
CA PHE A 41 3.15 -5.41 -2.74
C PHE A 41 2.25 -6.65 -2.68
N LEU A 42 1.71 -6.95 -1.51
CA LEU A 42 0.81 -8.09 -1.33
C LEU A 42 -0.47 -7.93 -2.14
N ILE A 43 -1.04 -6.73 -2.18
CA ILE A 43 -2.20 -6.43 -3.01
C ILE A 43 -1.87 -6.71 -4.48
N GLN A 44 -0.73 -6.21 -4.97
CA GLN A 44 -0.34 -6.40 -6.36
C GLN A 44 -0.15 -7.87 -6.74
N LYS A 45 0.38 -8.68 -5.82
CA LYS A 45 0.49 -10.12 -6.05
C LYS A 45 -0.89 -10.78 -6.23
N LEU A 46 -1.87 -10.37 -5.44
CA LEU A 46 -3.24 -10.85 -5.58
C LEU A 46 -3.87 -10.39 -6.91
N LEU A 47 -3.61 -9.14 -7.31
CA LEU A 47 -4.11 -8.62 -8.58
C LEU A 47 -3.47 -9.36 -9.76
N GLN A 48 -2.21 -9.68 -9.67
CA GLN A 48 -1.48 -10.43 -10.69
C GLN A 48 -2.13 -11.80 -10.92
N ASP A 49 -2.53 -12.48 -9.84
CA ASP A 49 -3.22 -13.77 -9.92
C ASP A 49 -4.60 -13.66 -10.60
N LYS A 50 -5.19 -12.47 -10.62
CA LYS A 50 -6.48 -12.19 -11.31
C LYS A 50 -6.28 -11.62 -12.70
N GLY A 51 -5.04 -11.54 -13.19
CA GLY A 51 -4.74 -10.98 -14.50
C GLY A 51 -4.91 -9.47 -14.58
N ILE A 52 -4.87 -8.77 -13.45
CA ILE A 52 -4.97 -7.31 -13.41
C ILE A 52 -3.58 -6.71 -13.35
N LYS A 53 -3.28 -5.82 -14.29
CA LYS A 53 -1.99 -5.14 -14.37
C LYS A 53 -1.96 -3.91 -13.45
N TYR A 54 -0.78 -3.62 -12.95
CA TYR A 54 -0.53 -2.49 -12.06
C TYR A 54 0.79 -1.83 -12.45
N LYS A 55 1.05 -0.61 -11.93
CA LYS A 55 2.19 0.18 -12.39
C LYS A 55 3.24 0.50 -11.32
N TYR A 56 3.24 -0.17 -10.18
CA TYR A 56 4.36 -0.03 -9.25
C TYR A 56 5.35 -1.17 -9.47
N PRO A 57 6.54 -0.86 -10.03
CA PRO A 57 7.60 -1.86 -10.12
C PRO A 57 8.26 -2.04 -8.75
N PHE A 58 8.17 -3.24 -8.20
CA PHE A 58 8.87 -3.59 -6.98
C PHE A 58 10.20 -4.27 -7.30
N MET A 59 11.22 -3.93 -6.54
CA MET A 59 12.56 -4.49 -6.68
C MET A 59 13.02 -5.08 -5.34
N PRO A 60 13.96 -6.05 -5.36
CA PRO A 60 14.55 -6.54 -4.11
C PRO A 60 15.30 -5.43 -3.37
N PHE A 61 15.09 -5.35 -2.07
CA PHE A 61 15.75 -4.36 -1.22
C PHE A 61 16.01 -4.95 0.17
N ASN A 62 16.59 -4.15 1.09
CA ASN A 62 17.05 -4.65 2.39
C ASN A 62 15.95 -5.31 3.23
N LEU A 63 14.73 -4.76 3.21
CA LEU A 63 13.60 -5.28 3.97
C LEU A 63 12.57 -5.98 3.08
N GLY A 64 13.01 -6.45 1.89
CA GLY A 64 12.15 -7.14 0.94
C GLY A 64 11.73 -6.25 -0.21
N PRO A 65 10.54 -6.46 -0.80
CA PRO A 65 10.11 -5.69 -1.97
C PRO A 65 9.97 -4.20 -1.66
N PHE A 66 10.47 -3.39 -2.59
CA PHE A 66 10.50 -1.93 -2.45
C PHE A 66 10.24 -1.28 -3.80
N SER A 67 9.39 -0.24 -3.84
CA SER A 67 9.13 0.56 -5.04
C SER A 67 9.52 2.00 -4.82
N LYS A 68 10.44 2.50 -5.64
CA LYS A 68 10.84 3.91 -5.66
C LYS A 68 9.69 4.79 -6.16
N ASP A 69 8.92 4.28 -7.13
CA ASP A 69 7.79 5.02 -7.70
C ASP A 69 6.71 5.28 -6.65
N LEU A 70 6.49 4.31 -5.76
CA LEU A 70 5.56 4.50 -4.64
C LEU A 70 6.01 5.65 -3.74
N CYS A 71 7.30 5.72 -3.42
CA CYS A 71 7.83 6.80 -2.60
C CYS A 71 7.63 8.16 -3.26
N ARG A 72 7.86 8.27 -4.58
CA ARG A 72 7.64 9.50 -5.33
C ARG A 72 6.17 9.90 -5.35
N ASP A 73 5.27 8.94 -5.53
CA ASP A 73 3.84 9.20 -5.53
C ASP A 73 3.36 9.71 -4.17
N ILE A 74 3.88 9.15 -3.09
CA ILE A 74 3.55 9.63 -1.73
C ILE A 74 3.98 11.08 -1.57
N GLU A 75 5.21 11.44 -1.97
CA GLU A 75 5.70 12.81 -1.88
C GLU A 75 4.86 13.76 -2.74
N TRP A 76 4.51 13.35 -3.95
CA TRP A 76 3.64 14.13 -4.83
C TRP A 76 2.26 14.35 -4.21
N LEU A 77 1.65 13.29 -3.69
CA LEU A 77 0.32 13.37 -3.10
C LEU A 77 0.31 14.17 -1.79
N LYS A 78 1.40 14.18 -1.04
CA LYS A 78 1.57 15.08 0.10
C LYS A 78 1.59 16.54 -0.37
N HIS A 79 2.36 16.83 -1.41
CA HIS A 79 2.44 18.16 -2.01
C HIS A 79 1.07 18.63 -2.51
N GLU A 80 0.30 17.73 -3.11
CA GLU A 80 -1.05 18.01 -3.61
C GLU A 80 -2.11 18.02 -2.50
N ASN A 81 -1.71 17.85 -1.25
CA ASN A 81 -2.60 17.82 -0.10
C ASN A 81 -3.66 16.70 -0.16
N VAL A 82 -3.29 15.57 -0.74
CA VAL A 82 -4.13 14.35 -0.82
C VAL A 82 -3.80 13.39 0.32
N ILE A 83 -2.51 13.25 0.63
CA ILE A 83 -2.02 12.42 1.73
C ILE A 83 -1.48 13.33 2.84
N LYS A 84 -1.80 12.97 4.07
CA LYS A 84 -1.26 13.59 5.27
C LYS A 84 -0.25 12.64 5.90
N GLU A 85 0.95 13.15 6.17
CA GLU A 85 1.99 12.43 6.90
C GLU A 85 2.17 13.08 8.27
N LYS A 86 2.03 12.27 9.32
CA LYS A 86 2.31 12.70 10.69
C LYS A 86 3.59 12.02 11.15
N ILE A 87 4.52 12.79 11.70
CA ILE A 87 5.77 12.26 12.24
C ILE A 87 5.62 12.19 13.77
N VAL A 88 5.84 11.00 14.32
CA VAL A 88 5.76 10.75 15.76
C VAL A 88 7.10 10.20 16.23
N GLU A 89 7.66 10.79 17.27
CA GLU A 89 8.86 10.28 17.92
C GLU A 89 8.47 9.37 19.08
N SER A 90 9.05 8.16 19.08
CA SER A 90 8.86 7.19 20.15
C SER A 90 10.21 6.96 20.84
N ARG A 91 10.21 6.90 22.17
CA ARG A 91 11.43 6.59 22.96
C ARG A 91 12.06 5.26 22.56
N TYR A 92 11.24 4.30 22.13
CA TYR A 92 11.69 2.92 21.88
C TYR A 92 11.82 2.58 20.41
N LYS A 93 11.14 3.31 19.52
CA LYS A 93 11.07 2.97 18.09
C LYS A 93 11.66 4.04 17.17
N GLY A 94 12.18 5.14 17.73
CA GLY A 94 12.68 6.26 16.93
C GLY A 94 11.56 7.03 16.25
N ILE A 95 11.82 7.50 15.03
CA ILE A 95 10.83 8.28 14.25
C ILE A 95 9.89 7.34 13.52
N CYS A 96 8.59 7.57 13.69
CA CYS A 96 7.54 6.83 13.02
C CYS A 96 6.72 7.76 12.14
N ARG A 97 6.48 7.37 10.88
CA ARG A 97 5.67 8.14 9.93
C ARG A 97 4.31 7.48 9.79
N ILE A 98 3.26 8.27 9.94
CA ILE A 98 1.88 7.79 9.87
C ILE A 98 1.21 8.43 8.67
N TYR A 99 0.66 7.60 7.78
CA TYR A 99 0.04 8.04 6.53
C TYR A 99 -1.46 7.85 6.56
N LYS A 100 -2.19 8.86 6.17
CA LYS A 100 -3.64 8.78 5.94
C LYS A 100 -4.07 9.81 4.90
N LEU A 101 -5.30 9.68 4.41
CA LEU A 101 -5.86 10.63 3.45
C LEU A 101 -6.35 11.90 4.16
N THR A 102 -6.23 13.02 3.45
CA THR A 102 -6.90 14.28 3.79
C THR A 102 -8.37 14.21 3.35
N LYS A 103 -9.15 15.24 3.62
CA LYS A 103 -10.53 15.38 3.08
C LYS A 103 -10.52 15.29 1.56
N LYS A 104 -9.56 15.95 0.91
CA LYS A 104 -9.40 15.88 -0.55
C LYS A 104 -9.10 14.47 -1.01
N GLY A 105 -8.21 13.76 -0.29
CA GLY A 105 -7.89 12.36 -0.57
C GLY A 105 -9.09 11.44 -0.43
N LEU A 106 -9.90 11.65 0.61
CA LEU A 106 -11.13 10.89 0.83
C LEU A 106 -12.11 11.07 -0.34
N ARG A 107 -12.27 12.29 -0.83
CA ARG A 107 -13.12 12.56 -1.99
C ARG A 107 -12.63 11.82 -3.24
N ARG A 108 -11.31 11.85 -3.50
CA ARG A 108 -10.72 11.13 -4.64
C ARG A 108 -10.96 9.64 -4.55
N ALA A 109 -10.73 9.04 -3.37
CA ALA A 109 -10.96 7.62 -3.18
C ALA A 109 -12.43 7.25 -3.38
N THR A 110 -13.35 8.06 -2.86
CA THR A 110 -14.79 7.84 -3.04
C THR A 110 -15.18 7.90 -4.52
N GLN A 111 -14.60 8.83 -5.28
CA GLN A 111 -14.84 8.93 -6.72
C GLN A 111 -14.36 7.68 -7.46
N LEU A 112 -13.21 7.14 -7.06
CA LEU A 112 -12.73 5.88 -7.64
C LEU A 112 -13.72 4.74 -7.41
N LEU A 113 -14.28 4.65 -6.21
CA LEU A 113 -15.24 3.61 -5.87
C LEU A 113 -16.56 3.73 -6.63
N THR A 114 -16.96 4.94 -7.03
CA THR A 114 -18.21 5.16 -7.72
C THR A 114 -18.09 5.08 -9.24
N ASN A 115 -16.92 5.40 -9.80
CA ASN A 115 -16.76 5.63 -11.23
C ASN A 115 -15.99 4.53 -11.98
N HIS A 116 -15.38 3.58 -11.27
CA HIS A 116 -14.52 2.58 -11.89
C HIS A 116 -15.01 1.16 -11.59
N LYS A 117 -15.41 0.45 -12.62
CA LYS A 117 -15.91 -0.93 -12.51
C LYS A 117 -14.86 -1.86 -11.90
N ILE A 118 -13.60 -1.75 -12.34
CA ILE A 118 -12.52 -2.61 -11.84
C ILE A 118 -12.23 -2.36 -10.34
N VAL A 119 -12.42 -1.14 -9.87
CA VAL A 119 -12.24 -0.79 -8.46
C VAL A 119 -13.20 -1.58 -7.57
N ASN A 120 -14.44 -1.73 -8.00
CA ASN A 120 -15.43 -2.51 -7.23
C ASN A 120 -15.05 -3.99 -7.14
N GLU A 121 -14.36 -4.51 -8.14
CA GLU A 121 -13.87 -5.89 -8.13
C GLU A 121 -12.70 -6.07 -7.17
N ILE A 122 -11.77 -5.11 -7.14
CA ILE A 122 -10.52 -5.26 -6.38
C ILE A 122 -10.59 -4.72 -4.96
N TYR A 123 -11.51 -3.82 -4.65
CA TYR A 123 -11.58 -3.18 -3.34
C TYR A 123 -11.77 -4.19 -2.19
N PRO A 124 -12.58 -5.25 -2.31
CA PRO A 124 -12.65 -6.27 -1.27
C PRO A 124 -11.30 -6.93 -0.95
N LEU A 125 -10.44 -7.12 -1.96
CA LEU A 125 -9.09 -7.66 -1.76
C LEU A 125 -8.22 -6.69 -0.97
N ILE A 126 -8.33 -5.39 -1.29
CA ILE A 126 -7.58 -4.35 -0.61
C ILE A 126 -7.97 -4.28 0.87
N LYS A 127 -9.27 -4.35 1.15
CA LYS A 127 -9.77 -4.38 2.53
C LYS A 127 -9.24 -5.59 3.30
N GLU A 128 -9.22 -6.76 2.65
CA GLU A 128 -8.73 -7.99 3.27
C GLU A 128 -7.26 -7.88 3.64
N VAL A 129 -6.43 -7.38 2.73
CA VAL A 129 -4.99 -7.19 2.98
C VAL A 129 -4.79 -6.21 4.14
N LYS A 130 -5.47 -5.08 4.11
CA LYS A 130 -5.32 -4.09 5.18
C LYS A 130 -5.77 -4.64 6.53
N LYS A 131 -6.90 -5.35 6.56
CA LYS A 131 -7.41 -5.98 7.78
C LYS A 131 -6.42 -6.99 8.35
N GLN A 132 -5.78 -7.77 7.49
CA GLN A 132 -4.88 -8.83 7.90
C GLN A 132 -3.51 -8.31 8.35
N TYR A 133 -2.98 -7.28 7.71
CA TYR A 133 -1.56 -6.90 7.87
C TYR A 133 -1.33 -5.52 8.50
N ASN A 134 -2.32 -4.65 8.55
CA ASN A 134 -2.08 -3.26 9.00
C ASN A 134 -1.71 -3.17 10.48
N ASP A 135 -2.18 -4.08 11.31
CA ASP A 135 -1.86 -4.15 12.74
C ASP A 135 -0.80 -5.22 13.07
N MET A 136 -0.34 -5.95 12.06
CA MET A 136 0.68 -6.97 12.28
C MET A 136 1.98 -6.32 12.73
N ASP A 137 2.69 -6.96 13.66
CA ASP A 137 4.02 -6.52 14.06
C ASP A 137 4.92 -6.41 12.83
N ILE A 138 5.69 -5.31 12.74
CA ILE A 138 6.47 -5.02 11.53
C ILE A 138 7.55 -6.08 11.26
N VAL A 139 8.17 -6.62 12.31
CA VAL A 139 9.15 -7.69 12.14
C VAL A 139 8.49 -8.93 11.54
N SER A 140 7.30 -9.28 12.05
CA SER A 140 6.54 -10.42 11.53
C SER A 140 6.12 -10.21 10.07
N LEU A 141 5.71 -8.99 9.72
CA LEU A 141 5.34 -8.67 8.33
C LEU A 141 6.53 -8.78 7.38
N VAL A 142 7.69 -8.28 7.79
CA VAL A 142 8.93 -8.39 7.01
C VAL A 142 9.32 -9.85 6.83
N GLU A 143 9.28 -10.65 7.90
CA GLU A 143 9.58 -12.09 7.84
C GLU A 143 8.61 -12.82 6.92
N LEU A 144 7.32 -12.51 7.01
CA LEU A 144 6.29 -13.12 6.15
C LEU A 144 6.60 -12.85 4.67
N THR A 145 6.89 -11.62 4.31
CA THR A 145 7.19 -11.29 2.91
C THR A 145 8.51 -11.91 2.44
N HIS A 146 9.52 -12.01 3.31
CA HIS A 146 10.78 -12.71 3.00
C HIS A 146 10.54 -14.20 2.74
N ASN A 147 9.69 -14.84 3.52
CA ASN A 147 9.41 -16.28 3.40
C ASN A 147 8.54 -16.58 2.18
N LEU A 148 7.55 -15.74 1.89
CA LEU A 148 6.65 -15.93 0.74
C LEU A 148 7.32 -15.55 -0.58
N PHE A 149 8.19 -14.55 -0.56
CA PHE A 149 8.79 -13.98 -1.77
C PHE A 149 10.30 -13.78 -1.57
N PRO A 150 11.07 -14.88 -1.41
CA PRO A 150 12.52 -14.79 -1.15
C PRO A 150 13.28 -14.10 -2.28
N GLU A 151 12.76 -14.10 -3.50
CA GLU A 151 13.35 -13.43 -4.66
C GLU A 151 13.37 -11.91 -4.53
N TYR A 152 12.59 -11.33 -3.59
CA TYR A 152 12.58 -9.90 -3.33
C TYR A 152 13.47 -9.48 -2.16
N VAL A 153 14.25 -10.40 -1.62
CA VAL A 153 15.23 -10.07 -0.59
C VAL A 153 16.57 -9.82 -1.28
N LYS A 154 17.18 -8.66 -1.00
CA LYS A 154 18.50 -8.33 -1.55
C LYS A 154 19.53 -9.28 -0.96
N LYS A 155 20.16 -10.06 -1.81
CA LYS A 155 21.26 -10.93 -1.39
C LYS A 155 22.47 -10.09 -1.06
N LEU A 156 23.01 -10.30 0.15
CA LEU A 156 24.33 -9.78 0.48
C LEU A 156 25.32 -10.55 -0.38
N THR A 157 25.88 -9.89 -1.38
CA THR A 157 27.01 -10.44 -2.13
C THR A 157 28.23 -10.32 -1.23
N GLY A 158 28.57 -11.41 -0.62
CA GLY A 158 29.84 -11.53 0.11
C GLY A 158 30.99 -11.68 -0.86
#